data_5b3e373d5b3b6ae7a6bcae5e8ca0581f
#
_entry.id   5b3e373d5b3b6ae7a6bcae5e8ca0581f
#
_cell.length_a   1.000
_cell.length_b   1.000
_cell.length_c   1.000
_cell.angle_alpha   90.00
_cell.angle_beta   90.00
_cell.angle_gamma   90.00
#
_symmetry.space_group_name_H-M   'P 1'
#
loop_
_entity.id
_entity.type
_entity.pdbx_description
1 polymer ?
#
loop_
_entity_poly.entity_id
_entity_poly.type
_entity_poly.pdbx_seq_one_letter_code
_entity_poly.pdbx_strand_id
1 'polypeptide(L)'
;MFKGDICVHPGCKSYVSPPFRTCFHHSGEEERRIILSTLEEILSRRGLIKDICIIGGDFEGLDIRSSSLRASNFSFSTFRGCDFSSTSISTCFFDMCIFINCRFDELHARYTVFAGSRLRNCTFTGSTMVNCNFMGLDCIDNDFSSSDLYFSNFSMSRIISTRFEDCNLKRVNFRASALKEVSFKYSNPEEAFFQNKEDEE
;
A
#
# COMPACT_ATOMS: atom_id res chain seq x y z
N MET A 1 -1.72 -15.22 -8.94
CA MET A 1 -2.91 -15.84 -8.30
C MET A 1 -2.39 -16.57 -7.07
N PHE A 2 -2.82 -16.16 -5.89
CA PHE A 2 -2.39 -16.82 -4.64
C PHE A 2 -2.77 -18.30 -4.69
N LYS A 3 -1.81 -19.18 -4.47
CA LYS A 3 -2.05 -20.60 -4.20
C LYS A 3 -2.01 -20.78 -2.68
N GLY A 4 -3.09 -20.44 -2.01
CA GLY A 4 -3.19 -20.61 -0.56
C GLY A 4 -4.41 -21.46 -0.21
N ASP A 5 -4.29 -22.23 0.85
CA ASP A 5 -5.44 -22.94 1.43
C ASP A 5 -6.40 -21.93 2.06
N ILE A 6 -7.67 -22.30 2.17
CA ILE A 6 -8.69 -21.52 2.86
C ILE A 6 -8.67 -21.88 4.35
N CYS A 7 -8.89 -20.87 5.19
CA CYS A 7 -8.99 -21.00 6.63
C CYS A 7 -9.99 -22.11 7.04
N VAL A 8 -9.57 -22.97 7.94
CA VAL A 8 -10.40 -24.11 8.42
C VAL A 8 -11.56 -23.71 9.33
N HIS A 9 -11.61 -22.43 9.77
CA HIS A 9 -12.72 -21.96 10.61
C HIS A 9 -14.03 -21.95 9.81
N PRO A 10 -15.12 -22.52 10.35
CA PRO A 10 -16.40 -22.64 9.66
C PRO A 10 -16.89 -21.26 9.11
N GLY A 11 -17.22 -21.23 7.82
CA GLY A 11 -17.73 -20.03 7.14
C GLY A 11 -16.67 -18.99 6.75
N CYS A 12 -15.41 -19.16 7.14
CA CYS A 12 -14.33 -18.26 6.74
C CYS A 12 -13.88 -18.53 5.30
N LYS A 13 -13.73 -17.45 4.51
CA LYS A 13 -13.23 -17.51 3.12
C LYS A 13 -11.84 -16.90 2.95
N SER A 14 -11.20 -16.48 4.05
CA SER A 14 -9.86 -15.93 4.04
C SER A 14 -8.81 -17.00 3.82
N TYR A 15 -7.68 -16.62 3.18
CA TYR A 15 -6.53 -17.50 3.08
C TYR A 15 -5.86 -17.72 4.44
N VAL A 16 -5.25 -18.88 4.60
CA VAL A 16 -4.48 -19.19 5.82
C VAL A 16 -3.23 -18.32 5.95
N SER A 17 -2.77 -18.15 7.19
CA SER A 17 -1.48 -17.52 7.51
C SER A 17 -0.49 -18.62 7.90
N PRO A 18 0.39 -19.04 6.98
CA PRO A 18 1.35 -20.11 7.28
C PRO A 18 2.22 -19.80 8.51
N PRO A 19 2.63 -20.81 9.29
CA PRO A 19 2.49 -22.25 9.01
C PRO A 19 1.16 -22.87 9.45
N PHE A 20 0.19 -22.08 9.92
CA PHE A 20 -1.07 -22.56 10.47
C PHE A 20 -2.14 -22.75 9.38
N ARG A 21 -3.19 -23.51 9.71
CA ARG A 21 -4.35 -23.73 8.83
C ARG A 21 -5.48 -22.72 9.07
N THR A 22 -5.25 -21.73 9.91
CA THR A 22 -6.13 -20.61 10.22
C THR A 22 -5.64 -19.35 9.50
N CYS A 23 -6.55 -18.41 9.17
CA CYS A 23 -6.15 -17.05 8.81
C CYS A 23 -5.72 -16.28 10.06
N PHE A 24 -5.00 -15.17 9.89
CA PHE A 24 -4.48 -14.38 11.02
C PHE A 24 -5.58 -13.99 12.02
N HIS A 25 -6.79 -13.67 11.54
CA HIS A 25 -7.91 -13.29 12.39
C HIS A 25 -8.41 -14.46 13.29
N HIS A 26 -8.41 -15.69 12.76
CA HIS A 26 -8.84 -16.90 13.48
C HIS A 26 -7.71 -17.64 14.17
N SER A 27 -6.48 -17.16 14.07
CA SER A 27 -5.35 -17.69 14.84
C SER A 27 -5.44 -17.26 16.29
N GLY A 28 -5.05 -18.16 17.20
CA GLY A 28 -4.88 -17.85 18.61
C GLY A 28 -3.72 -16.88 18.84
N GLU A 29 -3.61 -16.36 20.06
CA GLU A 29 -2.58 -15.37 20.40
C GLU A 29 -1.16 -15.90 20.18
N GLU A 30 -0.89 -17.12 20.60
CA GLU A 30 0.40 -17.78 20.40
C GLU A 30 0.71 -18.00 18.91
N GLU A 31 -0.27 -18.46 18.11
CA GLU A 31 -0.10 -18.63 16.67
C GLU A 31 0.22 -17.30 16.00
N ARG A 32 -0.48 -16.21 16.35
CA ARG A 32 -0.19 -14.86 15.83
C ARG A 32 1.22 -14.41 16.16
N ARG A 33 1.67 -14.65 17.38
CA ARG A 33 3.05 -14.35 17.80
C ARG A 33 4.07 -15.08 16.93
N ILE A 34 3.85 -16.37 16.66
CA ILE A 34 4.71 -17.17 15.79
C ILE A 34 4.69 -16.66 14.35
N ILE A 35 3.52 -16.30 13.80
CA ILE A 35 3.39 -15.74 12.45
C ILE A 35 4.21 -14.45 12.35
N LEU A 36 4.08 -13.53 13.31
CA LEU A 36 4.78 -12.25 13.31
C LEU A 36 6.29 -12.42 13.46
N SER A 37 6.75 -13.25 14.39
CA SER A 37 8.19 -13.52 14.58
C SER A 37 8.81 -14.21 13.36
N THR A 38 8.07 -15.08 12.69
CA THR A 38 8.50 -15.69 11.43
C THR A 38 8.62 -14.66 10.32
N LEU A 39 7.67 -13.72 10.24
CA LEU A 39 7.75 -12.61 9.28
C LEU A 39 9.00 -11.75 9.54
N GLU A 40 9.26 -11.36 10.78
CA GLU A 40 10.43 -10.57 11.16
C GLU A 40 11.75 -11.30 10.81
N GLU A 41 11.83 -12.61 11.06
CA GLU A 41 12.99 -13.41 10.67
C GLU A 41 13.18 -13.42 9.14
N ILE A 42 12.12 -13.60 8.37
CA ILE A 42 12.17 -13.56 6.90
C ILE A 42 12.64 -12.17 6.43
N LEU A 43 12.08 -11.10 6.98
CA LEU A 43 12.42 -9.71 6.65
C LEU A 43 13.87 -9.37 6.98
N SER A 44 14.41 -9.90 8.08
CA SER A 44 15.80 -9.64 8.50
C SER A 44 16.84 -10.08 7.46
N ARG A 45 16.49 -11.05 6.61
CA ARG A 45 17.35 -11.57 5.52
C ARG A 45 17.41 -10.63 4.31
N ARG A 46 16.59 -9.58 4.25
CA ARG A 46 16.53 -8.56 3.18
C ARG A 46 16.57 -9.13 1.76
N GLY A 47 15.90 -10.25 1.55
CA GLY A 47 15.85 -10.96 0.28
C GLY A 47 14.49 -10.89 -0.41
N LEU A 48 14.28 -11.86 -1.30
CA LEU A 48 12.98 -12.06 -1.93
C LEU A 48 12.00 -12.72 -0.95
N ILE A 49 10.94 -12.01 -0.65
CA ILE A 49 9.84 -12.42 0.21
C ILE A 49 8.61 -12.57 -0.67
N LYS A 50 7.99 -13.73 -0.68
CA LYS A 50 6.84 -14.00 -1.53
C LYS A 50 5.79 -14.83 -0.83
N ASP A 51 4.57 -14.73 -1.35
CA ASP A 51 3.43 -15.54 -0.96
C ASP A 51 3.05 -15.40 0.53
N ILE A 52 3.40 -14.25 1.16
CA ILE A 52 2.97 -13.92 2.53
C ILE A 52 1.48 -13.57 2.50
N CYS A 53 0.72 -14.13 3.43
CA CYS A 53 -0.69 -13.82 3.62
C CYS A 53 -0.98 -13.56 5.10
N ILE A 54 -1.03 -12.28 5.50
CA ILE A 54 -1.37 -11.84 6.85
C ILE A 54 -2.42 -10.76 6.74
N ILE A 55 -3.70 -11.16 6.69
CA ILE A 55 -4.83 -10.25 6.54
C ILE A 55 -5.30 -9.81 7.93
N GLY A 56 -5.45 -8.50 8.12
CA GLY A 56 -5.88 -7.93 9.40
C GLY A 56 -4.79 -7.93 10.47
N GLY A 57 -3.52 -7.92 10.05
CA GLY A 57 -2.37 -7.83 10.97
C GLY A 57 -2.23 -6.43 11.59
N ASP A 58 -1.59 -6.35 12.74
CA ASP A 58 -1.21 -5.10 13.40
C ASP A 58 0.31 -5.06 13.55
N PHE A 59 0.95 -4.11 12.86
CA PHE A 59 2.39 -4.01 12.75
C PHE A 59 2.85 -2.66 13.30
N GLU A 60 3.79 -2.68 14.23
CA GLU A 60 4.40 -1.50 14.80
C GLU A 60 5.92 -1.56 14.62
N GLY A 61 6.50 -0.51 14.01
CA GLY A 61 7.94 -0.38 13.81
C GLY A 61 8.57 -1.44 12.90
N LEU A 62 7.78 -2.12 12.06
CA LEU A 62 8.28 -3.19 11.19
C LEU A 62 9.26 -2.63 10.15
N ASP A 63 10.46 -3.20 10.08
CA ASP A 63 11.51 -2.81 9.14
C ASP A 63 11.54 -3.75 7.93
N ILE A 64 11.04 -3.24 6.77
CA ILE A 64 10.97 -3.96 5.49
C ILE A 64 12.00 -3.41 4.49
N ARG A 65 12.79 -2.42 4.88
CA ARG A 65 13.72 -1.71 4.00
C ARG A 65 14.58 -2.63 3.14
N SER A 66 14.81 -2.20 1.91
CA SER A 66 15.72 -2.86 0.95
C SER A 66 15.38 -4.34 0.69
N SER A 67 14.13 -4.74 0.93
CA SER A 67 13.62 -6.08 0.64
C SER A 67 12.90 -6.13 -0.70
N SER A 68 12.62 -7.32 -1.19
CA SER A 68 11.76 -7.52 -2.37
C SER A 68 10.51 -8.31 -1.95
N LEU A 69 9.35 -7.68 -2.04
CA LEU A 69 8.06 -8.26 -1.65
C LEU A 69 7.23 -8.56 -2.89
N ARG A 70 6.83 -9.82 -3.07
CA ARG A 70 6.06 -10.24 -4.25
C ARG A 70 4.86 -11.10 -3.88
N ALA A 71 3.76 -10.91 -4.61
CA ALA A 71 2.56 -11.74 -4.51
C ALA A 71 2.12 -11.97 -3.05
N SER A 72 2.09 -10.91 -2.25
CA SER A 72 1.77 -10.98 -0.82
C SER A 72 0.51 -10.18 -0.50
N ASN A 73 -0.20 -10.60 0.52
CA ASN A 73 -1.47 -9.99 0.92
C ASN A 73 -1.46 -9.58 2.39
N PHE A 74 -1.59 -8.27 2.61
CA PHE A 74 -1.69 -7.63 3.92
C PHE A 74 -3.00 -6.83 4.06
N SER A 75 -4.01 -7.09 3.24
CA SER A 75 -5.27 -6.35 3.27
C SER A 75 -5.85 -6.23 4.68
N PHE A 76 -6.54 -5.11 4.95
CA PHE A 76 -7.17 -4.81 6.25
C PHE A 76 -6.20 -4.70 7.44
N SER A 77 -4.90 -4.57 7.19
CA SER A 77 -3.88 -4.48 8.24
C SER A 77 -3.62 -3.03 8.66
N THR A 78 -3.05 -2.88 9.85
CA THR A 78 -2.59 -1.60 10.37
C THR A 78 -1.06 -1.60 10.48
N PHE A 79 -0.44 -0.52 9.99
CA PHE A 79 1.00 -0.29 10.04
C PHE A 79 1.28 1.04 10.74
N ARG A 80 2.07 1.03 11.82
CA ARG A 80 2.45 2.22 12.58
C ARG A 80 3.97 2.33 12.65
N GLY A 81 4.51 3.46 12.18
CA GLY A 81 5.94 3.71 12.22
C GLY A 81 6.78 2.69 11.45
N CYS A 82 6.19 2.02 10.47
CA CYS A 82 6.87 1.00 9.66
C CYS A 82 7.72 1.63 8.56
N ASP A 83 8.82 0.99 8.20
CA ASP A 83 9.74 1.49 7.18
C ASP A 83 9.84 0.52 5.99
N PHE A 84 9.30 0.98 4.85
CA PHE A 84 9.31 0.31 3.55
C PHE A 84 10.30 0.97 2.57
N SER A 85 11.20 1.83 3.03
CA SER A 85 12.10 2.60 2.17
C SER A 85 12.99 1.69 1.33
N SER A 86 13.24 2.09 0.07
CA SER A 86 14.04 1.34 -0.91
C SER A 86 13.59 -0.12 -1.12
N THR A 87 12.33 -0.43 -0.82
CA THR A 87 11.74 -1.78 -1.00
C THR A 87 11.21 -1.93 -2.43
N SER A 88 11.36 -3.12 -3.01
CA SER A 88 10.70 -3.46 -4.26
C SER A 88 9.42 -4.26 -3.98
N ILE A 89 8.27 -3.72 -4.40
CA ILE A 89 6.96 -4.35 -4.18
C ILE A 89 6.28 -4.65 -5.52
N SER A 90 5.86 -5.89 -5.73
CA SER A 90 5.12 -6.23 -6.94
C SER A 90 3.96 -7.18 -6.69
N THR A 91 2.81 -6.86 -7.30
CA THR A 91 1.60 -7.70 -7.23
C THR A 91 1.18 -7.99 -5.78
N CYS A 92 1.28 -6.99 -4.90
CA CYS A 92 0.92 -7.09 -3.49
C CYS A 92 -0.39 -6.37 -3.21
N PHE A 93 -1.08 -6.80 -2.15
CA PHE A 93 -2.34 -6.24 -1.70
C PHE A 93 -2.19 -5.62 -0.32
N PHE A 94 -2.45 -4.33 -0.25
CA PHE A 94 -2.53 -3.49 0.94
C PHE A 94 -3.85 -2.73 0.96
N ASP A 95 -4.88 -3.27 0.33
CA ASP A 95 -6.20 -2.63 0.29
C ASP A 95 -6.84 -2.58 1.68
N MET A 96 -7.61 -1.52 1.92
CA MET A 96 -8.29 -1.27 3.20
C MET A 96 -7.37 -1.21 4.43
N CYS A 97 -6.07 -0.93 4.21
CA CYS A 97 -5.08 -0.81 5.28
C CYS A 97 -5.09 0.58 5.92
N ILE A 98 -4.49 0.67 7.12
CA ILE A 98 -4.22 1.93 7.82
C ILE A 98 -2.71 2.07 7.98
N PHE A 99 -2.14 3.15 7.42
CA PHE A 99 -0.74 3.49 7.56
C PHE A 99 -0.60 4.81 8.32
N ILE A 100 0.15 4.80 9.41
CA ILE A 100 0.38 5.97 10.26
C ILE A 100 1.88 6.13 10.47
N ASN A 101 2.43 7.30 10.13
CA ASN A 101 3.85 7.62 10.29
C ASN A 101 4.77 6.60 9.61
N CYS A 102 4.37 6.06 8.47
CA CYS A 102 5.15 5.07 7.72
C CYS A 102 6.01 5.74 6.65
N ARG A 103 7.15 5.12 6.35
CA ARG A 103 8.07 5.57 5.30
C ARG A 103 8.06 4.61 4.13
N PHE A 104 7.92 5.16 2.93
CA PHE A 104 7.98 4.45 1.65
C PHE A 104 8.94 5.15 0.68
N ASP A 105 9.91 5.90 1.20
CA ASP A 105 10.84 6.67 0.37
C ASP A 105 11.65 5.74 -0.53
N GLU A 106 11.86 6.14 -1.79
CA GLU A 106 12.55 5.31 -2.80
C GLU A 106 11.89 3.93 -3.03
N LEU A 107 10.60 3.81 -2.76
CA LEU A 107 9.84 2.58 -3.00
C LEU A 107 9.76 2.30 -4.51
N HIS A 108 9.97 1.05 -4.91
CA HIS A 108 9.70 0.57 -6.26
C HIS A 108 8.48 -0.35 -6.27
N ALA A 109 7.28 0.22 -6.54
CA ALA A 109 6.03 -0.52 -6.55
C ALA A 109 5.46 -0.67 -7.97
N ARG A 110 5.00 -1.88 -8.31
CA ARG A 110 4.28 -2.15 -9.56
C ARG A 110 3.10 -3.08 -9.33
N TYR A 111 1.97 -2.76 -9.97
CA TYR A 111 0.74 -3.58 -9.90
C TYR A 111 0.32 -3.88 -8.45
N THR A 112 0.54 -2.92 -7.56
CA THR A 112 0.26 -3.04 -6.13
C THR A 112 -1.02 -2.29 -5.79
N VAL A 113 -1.82 -2.85 -4.90
CA VAL A 113 -3.14 -2.31 -4.53
C VAL A 113 -3.08 -1.71 -3.13
N PHE A 114 -3.43 -0.43 -3.03
CA PHE A 114 -3.63 0.32 -1.78
C PHE A 114 -5.07 0.85 -1.68
N ALA A 115 -5.98 0.32 -2.49
CA ALA A 115 -7.34 0.85 -2.61
C ALA A 115 -8.09 0.87 -1.27
N GLY A 116 -8.85 1.94 -1.02
CA GLY A 116 -9.62 2.13 0.20
C GLY A 116 -8.82 2.31 1.48
N SER A 117 -7.50 2.45 1.38
CA SER A 117 -6.62 2.58 2.55
C SER A 117 -6.62 4.00 3.11
N ARG A 118 -6.15 4.14 4.35
CA ARG A 118 -5.94 5.41 5.03
C ARG A 118 -4.45 5.65 5.22
N LEU A 119 -3.97 6.79 4.72
CA LEU A 119 -2.58 7.23 4.90
C LEU A 119 -2.56 8.49 5.78
N ARG A 120 -1.78 8.49 6.84
CA ARG A 120 -1.58 9.61 7.76
C ARG A 120 -0.10 9.83 8.01
N ASN A 121 0.38 11.02 7.64
CA ASN A 121 1.77 11.42 7.87
C ASN A 121 2.77 10.38 7.34
N CYS A 122 2.57 9.92 6.09
CA CYS A 122 3.45 8.98 5.42
C CYS A 122 4.28 9.68 4.33
N THR A 123 5.47 9.16 4.04
CA THR A 123 6.34 9.65 2.99
C THR A 123 6.55 8.61 1.90
N PHE A 124 6.56 9.07 0.63
CA PHE A 124 6.78 8.28 -0.57
C PHE A 124 7.78 8.97 -1.49
N THR A 125 8.66 9.81 -0.93
CA THR A 125 9.56 10.66 -1.73
C THR A 125 10.50 9.84 -2.59
N GLY A 126 10.72 10.30 -3.84
CA GLY A 126 11.63 9.63 -4.77
C GLY A 126 11.18 8.23 -5.22
N SER A 127 9.92 7.88 -5.04
CA SER A 127 9.41 6.54 -5.31
C SER A 127 9.00 6.34 -6.77
N THR A 128 9.05 5.11 -7.24
CA THR A 128 8.49 4.68 -8.54
C THR A 128 7.28 3.79 -8.27
N MET A 129 6.07 4.32 -8.48
CA MET A 129 4.81 3.60 -8.23
C MET A 129 3.98 3.56 -9.51
N VAL A 130 4.36 2.67 -10.42
CA VAL A 130 3.78 2.57 -11.77
C VAL A 130 2.67 1.52 -11.81
N ASN A 131 1.51 1.87 -12.41
CA ASN A 131 0.33 1.00 -12.45
C ASN A 131 -0.15 0.54 -11.06
N CYS A 132 -0.04 1.40 -10.05
CA CYS A 132 -0.53 1.12 -8.71
C CYS A 132 -1.96 1.62 -8.52
N ASN A 133 -2.73 0.92 -7.70
CA ASN A 133 -4.13 1.28 -7.44
C ASN A 133 -4.29 1.90 -6.05
N PHE A 134 -4.55 3.20 -6.01
CA PHE A 134 -4.84 4.00 -4.83
C PHE A 134 -6.31 4.49 -4.81
N MET A 135 -7.21 3.85 -5.56
CA MET A 135 -8.61 4.27 -5.65
C MET A 135 -9.28 4.30 -4.27
N GLY A 136 -10.05 5.37 -3.98
CA GLY A 136 -10.78 5.50 -2.73
C GLY A 136 -9.91 5.73 -1.49
N LEU A 137 -8.67 6.20 -1.69
CA LEU A 137 -7.72 6.48 -0.61
C LEU A 137 -8.22 7.65 0.26
N ASP A 138 -8.07 7.53 1.58
CA ASP A 138 -8.17 8.65 2.51
C ASP A 138 -6.75 9.07 2.96
N CYS A 139 -6.25 10.16 2.38
CA CYS A 139 -4.86 10.57 2.41
C CYS A 139 -4.74 11.96 3.05
N ILE A 140 -4.09 12.07 4.22
CA ILE A 140 -3.92 13.34 4.93
C ILE A 140 -2.46 13.49 5.40
N ASP A 141 -1.86 14.68 5.14
CA ASP A 141 -0.51 15.05 5.55
C ASP A 141 0.56 14.08 5.01
N ASN A 142 0.51 13.77 3.70
CA ASN A 142 1.48 12.86 3.09
C ASN A 142 2.37 13.56 2.06
N ASP A 143 3.49 12.93 1.71
CA ASP A 143 4.44 13.44 0.75
C ASP A 143 4.78 12.41 -0.33
N PHE A 144 4.37 12.68 -1.58
CA PHE A 144 4.70 11.89 -2.77
C PHE A 144 5.74 12.59 -3.66
N SER A 145 6.40 13.63 -3.19
CA SER A 145 7.28 14.45 -4.02
C SER A 145 8.40 13.65 -4.68
N SER A 146 8.83 14.12 -5.85
CA SER A 146 9.89 13.52 -6.68
C SER A 146 9.60 12.07 -7.13
N SER A 147 8.32 11.69 -7.25
CA SER A 147 7.91 10.32 -7.55
C SER A 147 7.40 10.14 -8.98
N ASP A 148 7.65 8.94 -9.53
CA ASP A 148 7.02 8.49 -10.77
C ASP A 148 5.73 7.72 -10.46
N LEU A 149 4.59 8.35 -10.76
CA LEU A 149 3.25 7.80 -10.53
C LEU A 149 2.56 7.36 -11.82
N TYR A 150 3.33 7.19 -12.90
CA TYR A 150 2.80 6.88 -14.22
C TYR A 150 1.70 5.82 -14.19
N PHE A 151 0.53 6.16 -14.81
CA PHE A 151 -0.61 5.26 -14.95
C PHE A 151 -1.22 4.74 -13.62
N SER A 152 -0.97 5.41 -12.50
CA SER A 152 -1.55 5.04 -11.20
C SER A 152 -2.91 5.69 -10.98
N ASN A 153 -3.74 5.04 -10.17
CA ASN A 153 -5.15 5.42 -10.00
C ASN A 153 -5.42 5.94 -8.58
N PHE A 154 -5.71 7.23 -8.46
CA PHE A 154 -6.15 7.92 -7.23
C PHE A 154 -7.62 8.35 -7.31
N SER A 155 -8.41 7.81 -8.23
CA SER A 155 -9.83 8.22 -8.37
C SER A 155 -10.63 7.96 -7.10
N MET A 156 -11.69 8.75 -6.90
CA MET A 156 -12.62 8.64 -5.77
C MET A 156 -11.93 8.80 -4.38
N SER A 157 -10.75 9.42 -4.35
CA SER A 157 -9.96 9.60 -3.12
C SER A 157 -10.26 10.93 -2.45
N ARG A 158 -10.04 10.98 -1.15
CA ARG A 158 -9.99 12.20 -0.35
C ARG A 158 -8.53 12.50 -0.01
N ILE A 159 -7.99 13.57 -0.58
CA ILE A 159 -6.57 13.92 -0.45
C ILE A 159 -6.47 15.33 0.13
N ILE A 160 -5.84 15.45 1.29
CA ILE A 160 -5.74 16.71 2.04
C ILE A 160 -4.29 16.95 2.46
N SER A 161 -3.83 18.23 2.39
CA SER A 161 -2.51 18.66 2.86
C SER A 161 -1.38 17.72 2.39
N THR A 162 -1.44 17.32 1.11
CA THR A 162 -0.54 16.32 0.53
C THR A 162 0.26 16.91 -0.61
N ARG A 163 1.54 16.58 -0.71
CA ARG A 163 2.43 17.05 -1.78
C ARG A 163 2.60 16.00 -2.86
N PHE A 164 2.47 16.45 -4.11
CA PHE A 164 2.83 15.75 -5.35
C PHE A 164 3.75 16.66 -6.15
N GLU A 165 4.81 17.18 -5.53
CA GLU A 165 5.73 18.13 -6.15
C GLU A 165 6.82 17.37 -6.92
N ASP A 166 7.24 17.91 -8.09
CA ASP A 166 8.26 17.28 -8.93
C ASP A 166 7.93 15.82 -9.32
N CYS A 167 6.64 15.52 -9.56
CA CYS A 167 6.15 14.16 -9.87
C CYS A 167 5.91 13.99 -11.37
N ASN A 168 6.14 12.77 -11.86
CA ASN A 168 5.56 12.32 -13.12
C ASN A 168 4.12 11.87 -12.90
N LEU A 169 3.16 12.73 -13.31
CA LEU A 169 1.71 12.47 -13.19
C LEU A 169 1.07 11.99 -14.49
N LYS A 170 1.86 11.67 -15.49
CA LYS A 170 1.34 11.24 -16.79
C LYS A 170 0.41 10.05 -16.66
N ARG A 171 -0.83 10.23 -17.17
CA ARG A 171 -1.93 9.27 -17.09
C ARG A 171 -2.34 8.85 -15.67
N VAL A 172 -1.99 9.63 -14.67
CA VAL A 172 -2.54 9.42 -13.31
C VAL A 172 -4.02 9.81 -13.31
N ASN A 173 -4.84 9.02 -12.65
CA ASN A 173 -6.28 9.26 -12.57
C ASN A 173 -6.67 9.82 -11.20
N PHE A 174 -7.09 11.10 -11.15
CA PHE A 174 -7.65 11.76 -9.97
C PHE A 174 -9.16 12.04 -10.09
N ARG A 175 -9.86 11.42 -11.04
CA ARG A 175 -11.29 11.69 -11.26
C ARG A 175 -12.12 11.39 -10.01
N ALA A 176 -13.13 12.24 -9.78
CA ALA A 176 -14.02 12.15 -8.62
C ALA A 176 -13.29 12.20 -7.27
N SER A 177 -12.08 12.76 -7.22
CA SER A 177 -11.35 12.93 -5.96
C SER A 177 -11.58 14.31 -5.36
N ALA A 178 -11.71 14.37 -4.03
CA ALA A 178 -11.74 15.61 -3.28
C ALA A 178 -10.30 16.01 -2.90
N LEU A 179 -9.81 17.09 -3.52
CA LEU A 179 -8.46 17.62 -3.29
C LEU A 179 -8.54 18.92 -2.48
N LYS A 180 -7.86 18.98 -1.34
CA LYS A 180 -7.77 20.17 -0.50
C LYS A 180 -6.32 20.39 -0.03
N GLU A 181 -5.80 21.61 -0.25
CA GLU A 181 -4.42 21.94 0.16
C GLU A 181 -3.38 20.98 -0.44
N VAL A 182 -3.58 20.61 -1.72
CA VAL A 182 -2.68 19.73 -2.45
C VAL A 182 -1.75 20.54 -3.33
N SER A 183 -0.46 20.25 -3.30
CA SER A 183 0.55 20.90 -4.13
C SER A 183 0.99 19.98 -5.27
N PHE A 184 0.97 20.53 -6.50
CA PHE A 184 1.48 19.89 -7.71
C PHE A 184 2.64 20.69 -8.33
N LYS A 185 3.37 21.49 -7.54
CA LYS A 185 4.46 22.31 -8.04
C LYS A 185 5.50 21.46 -8.77
N TYR A 186 5.98 21.97 -9.90
CA TYR A 186 7.00 21.33 -10.74
C TYR A 186 6.62 19.97 -11.32
N SER A 187 5.37 19.54 -11.21
CA SER A 187 4.82 18.32 -11.81
C SER A 187 4.14 18.63 -13.13
N ASN A 188 3.60 17.61 -13.80
CA ASN A 188 2.86 17.71 -15.07
C ASN A 188 1.37 17.34 -14.90
N PRO A 189 0.57 18.11 -14.11
CA PRO A 189 -0.83 17.78 -13.84
C PRO A 189 -1.71 17.80 -15.10
N GLU A 190 -1.33 18.53 -16.16
CA GLU A 190 -2.03 18.57 -17.44
C GLU A 190 -2.01 17.23 -18.20
N GLU A 191 -1.13 16.31 -17.83
CA GLU A 191 -1.08 14.96 -18.36
C GLU A 191 -1.89 13.95 -17.51
N ALA A 192 -2.48 14.40 -16.39
CA ALA A 192 -3.32 13.62 -15.50
C ALA A 192 -4.83 13.82 -15.79
N PHE A 193 -5.68 13.02 -15.19
CA PHE A 193 -7.13 13.10 -15.35
C PHE A 193 -7.79 13.53 -14.03
N PHE A 194 -8.42 14.73 -14.01
CA PHE A 194 -9.07 15.31 -12.82
C PHE A 194 -10.62 15.33 -12.89
N GLN A 195 -11.21 15.52 -14.07
CA GLN A 195 -12.67 15.59 -14.28
C GLN A 195 -13.16 14.57 -15.29
N ASN A 196 -14.42 14.20 -15.23
CA ASN A 196 -15.06 13.51 -16.35
C ASN A 196 -15.34 14.53 -17.44
N LYS A 197 -15.08 14.19 -18.71
CA LYS A 197 -15.34 15.07 -19.87
C LYS A 197 -16.82 15.46 -20.07
N GLU A 198 -17.73 14.94 -19.24
CA GLU A 198 -19.19 15.17 -19.31
C GLU A 198 -19.66 16.37 -18.49
N ASP A 199 -18.78 17.02 -17.72
CA ASP A 199 -19.13 18.18 -16.87
C ASP A 199 -18.82 19.54 -17.55
N GLU A 200 -18.56 19.57 -18.87
CA GLU A 200 -18.26 20.79 -19.66
C GLU A 200 -19.37 21.15 -20.66
N GLU A 201 -20.64 20.73 -20.43
CA GLU A 201 -21.80 21.20 -21.21
C GLU A 201 -22.74 22.12 -20.40
#